data_e247e8133328d6ccb1e83b4966d25918
#
_entry.id   e247e8133328d6ccb1e83b4966d25918
#
_cell.length_a   1.000
_cell.length_b   1.000
_cell.length_c   1.000
_cell.angle_alpha   90.00
_cell.angle_beta   90.00
_cell.angle_gamma   90.00
#
_symmetry.space_group_name_H-M   'P 1'
#
loop_
_entity.id
_entity.type
_entity.pdbx_description
1 polymer ?
#
loop_
_entity_poly.entity_id
_entity_poly.type
_entity_poly.pdbx_seq_one_letter_code
_entity_poly.pdbx_strand_id
1 'polypeptide(L)'
;NVLEEAFGASNVRSLDVSLSPTTAPLAAGCNAVCLFVNDRADAETVDILADLGVRFIAMRCAGYDRVDLDACRRRGVAVARVPAYSPYAIAEHAIAMMLALNRQLMKGHARVLQGNYSLSGLVGFDMHGKTVGVIGTGKIGR
;
A
#
# COMPACT_ATOMS: atom_id res chain seq x y z
N ASN A 1 1.39 5.11 -19.22
CA ASN A 1 1.63 5.25 -17.77
C ASN A 1 1.34 6.71 -17.37
N VAL A 2 0.56 6.91 -16.30
CA VAL A 2 0.12 8.26 -15.85
C VAL A 2 1.30 9.22 -15.62
N LEU A 3 2.42 8.71 -15.11
CA LEU A 3 3.62 9.54 -14.89
C LEU A 3 4.27 9.94 -16.23
N GLU A 4 4.29 9.06 -17.20
CA GLU A 4 4.82 9.36 -18.55
C GLU A 4 3.95 10.37 -19.28
N GLU A 5 2.62 10.30 -19.12
CA GLU A 5 1.68 11.30 -19.65
C GLU A 5 1.89 12.66 -18.98
N ALA A 6 2.11 12.70 -17.66
CA ALA A 6 2.25 13.94 -16.91
C ALA A 6 3.61 14.62 -17.09
N PHE A 7 4.69 13.86 -17.19
CA PHE A 7 6.08 14.38 -17.19
C PHE A 7 6.82 14.17 -18.51
N GLY A 8 6.22 13.49 -19.49
CA GLY A 8 6.86 13.06 -20.73
C GLY A 8 7.64 11.76 -20.55
N ALA A 9 7.48 10.84 -21.51
CA ALA A 9 8.08 9.51 -21.45
C ALA A 9 9.62 9.53 -21.35
N SER A 10 10.28 10.55 -21.91
CA SER A 10 11.74 10.72 -21.84
C SER A 10 12.24 11.11 -20.45
N ASN A 11 11.37 11.64 -19.58
CA ASN A 11 11.71 12.12 -18.23
C ASN A 11 11.35 11.11 -17.14
N VAL A 12 10.75 10.00 -17.51
CA VAL A 12 10.32 8.95 -16.57
C VAL A 12 11.03 7.65 -16.89
N ARG A 13 11.70 7.07 -15.90
CA ARG A 13 12.28 5.73 -15.96
C ARG A 13 11.47 4.81 -15.05
N SER A 14 10.70 3.91 -15.63
CA SER A 14 9.98 2.87 -14.91
C SER A 14 10.87 1.64 -14.73
N LEU A 15 10.98 1.14 -13.50
CA LEU A 15 11.77 -0.03 -13.14
C LEU A 15 10.84 -1.07 -12.50
N ASP A 16 10.93 -2.31 -12.94
CA ASP A 16 10.18 -3.45 -12.37
C ASP A 16 10.97 -4.12 -11.23
N VAL A 17 11.45 -3.29 -10.31
CA VAL A 17 12.15 -3.71 -9.10
C VAL A 17 11.76 -2.83 -7.93
N SER A 18 11.68 -3.40 -6.73
CA SER A 18 11.45 -2.62 -5.51
C SER A 18 12.72 -1.87 -5.10
N LEU A 19 12.54 -0.67 -4.55
CA LEU A 19 13.63 0.12 -4.00
C LEU A 19 14.19 -0.53 -2.73
N SER A 20 15.50 -0.62 -2.67
CA SER A 20 16.31 -1.13 -1.56
C SER A 20 17.72 -0.56 -1.67
N PRO A 21 18.62 -0.73 -0.68
CA PRO A 21 20.01 -0.32 -0.83
C PRO A 21 20.68 -0.89 -2.08
N THR A 22 20.36 -2.13 -2.43
CA THR A 22 20.94 -2.81 -3.60
C THR A 22 20.46 -2.23 -4.94
N THR A 23 19.22 -1.75 -5.01
CA THR A 23 18.62 -1.22 -6.26
C THR A 23 18.66 0.30 -6.33
N ALA A 24 18.92 1.00 -5.23
CA ALA A 24 19.03 2.46 -5.20
C ALA A 24 20.01 3.03 -6.25
N PRO A 25 21.15 2.39 -6.59
CA PRO A 25 22.03 2.86 -7.65
C PRO A 25 21.36 3.02 -9.03
N LEU A 26 20.26 2.31 -9.29
CA LEU A 26 19.50 2.45 -10.52
C LEU A 26 18.81 3.82 -10.66
N ALA A 27 18.72 4.59 -9.59
CA ALA A 27 18.22 5.97 -9.60
C ALA A 27 19.26 7.00 -10.07
N ALA A 28 20.46 6.58 -10.48
CA ALA A 28 21.49 7.50 -10.98
C ALA A 28 20.94 8.38 -12.11
N GLY A 29 21.17 9.69 -12.00
CA GLY A 29 20.69 10.70 -12.94
C GLY A 29 19.22 11.10 -12.75
N CYS A 30 18.53 10.58 -11.73
CA CYS A 30 17.18 11.01 -11.37
C CYS A 30 17.22 12.07 -10.26
N ASN A 31 16.37 13.09 -10.36
CA ASN A 31 16.19 14.10 -9.32
C ASN A 31 15.15 13.69 -8.27
N ALA A 32 14.26 12.75 -8.64
CA ALA A 32 13.19 12.26 -7.80
C ALA A 32 12.97 10.75 -8.00
N VAL A 33 12.46 10.09 -6.97
CA VAL A 33 11.99 8.71 -7.03
C VAL A 33 10.52 8.65 -6.61
N CYS A 34 9.75 7.78 -7.28
CA CYS A 34 8.33 7.57 -6.97
C CYS A 34 8.15 6.16 -6.42
N LEU A 35 7.75 6.06 -5.16
CA LEU A 35 7.70 4.82 -4.39
C LEU A 35 6.27 4.31 -4.20
N PHE A 36 6.17 2.99 -3.99
CA PHE A 36 4.94 2.33 -3.60
C PHE A 36 5.15 1.50 -2.32
N VAL A 37 4.13 0.77 -1.90
CA VAL A 37 4.07 0.09 -0.57
C VAL A 37 5.16 -0.95 -0.33
N ASN A 38 5.73 -1.53 -1.38
CA ASN A 38 6.78 -2.55 -1.27
C ASN A 38 8.20 -1.95 -1.28
N ASP A 39 8.32 -0.68 -1.62
CA ASP A 39 9.61 0.02 -1.66
C ASP A 39 10.08 0.35 -0.25
N ARG A 40 11.41 0.37 -0.06
CA ARG A 40 12.03 0.66 1.21
C ARG A 40 13.08 1.75 1.04
N ALA A 41 12.87 2.87 1.72
CA ALA A 41 13.79 3.99 1.79
C ALA A 41 14.25 4.18 3.24
N ASP A 42 14.95 3.17 3.78
CA ASP A 42 15.63 3.27 5.08
C ASP A 42 16.84 4.22 5.00
N ALA A 43 17.52 4.45 6.10
CA ALA A 43 18.63 5.41 6.19
C ALA A 43 19.70 5.15 5.12
N GLU A 44 20.11 3.90 4.93
CA GLU A 44 21.12 3.51 3.94
C GLU A 44 20.65 3.83 2.52
N THR A 45 19.40 3.46 2.18
CA THR A 45 18.81 3.76 0.87
C THR A 45 18.74 5.26 0.61
N VAL A 46 18.30 6.04 1.61
CA VAL A 46 18.22 7.51 1.52
C VAL A 46 19.61 8.11 1.32
N ASP A 47 20.62 7.62 2.01
CA ASP A 47 22.00 8.09 1.84
C ASP A 47 22.50 7.86 0.41
N ILE A 48 22.30 6.66 -0.13
CA ILE A 48 22.67 6.33 -1.52
C ILE A 48 21.91 7.24 -2.51
N LEU A 49 20.61 7.39 -2.36
CA LEU A 49 19.80 8.26 -3.23
C LEU A 49 20.28 9.71 -3.20
N ALA A 50 20.56 10.23 -2.00
CA ALA A 50 21.04 11.60 -1.83
C ALA A 50 22.41 11.83 -2.48
N ASP A 51 23.32 10.85 -2.37
CA ASP A 51 24.64 10.89 -3.02
C ASP A 51 24.53 10.87 -4.55
N LEU A 52 23.52 10.21 -5.10
CA LEU A 52 23.20 10.20 -6.52
C LEU A 52 22.52 11.49 -7.02
N GLY A 53 22.21 12.42 -6.12
CA GLY A 53 21.57 13.70 -6.47
C GLY A 53 20.05 13.69 -6.38
N VAL A 54 19.42 12.62 -5.90
CA VAL A 54 17.96 12.60 -5.64
C VAL A 54 17.64 13.58 -4.51
N ARG A 55 16.65 14.43 -4.73
CA ARG A 55 16.21 15.45 -3.77
C ARG A 55 14.75 15.34 -3.38
N PHE A 56 14.01 14.42 -4.00
CA PHE A 56 12.59 14.25 -3.76
C PHE A 56 12.16 12.80 -3.79
N ILE A 57 11.38 12.40 -2.78
CA ILE A 57 10.71 11.10 -2.70
C ILE A 57 9.20 11.34 -2.76
N ALA A 58 8.54 10.87 -3.81
CA ALA A 58 7.10 10.90 -3.96
C ALA A 58 6.53 9.51 -3.60
N MET A 59 5.60 9.45 -2.64
CA MET A 59 4.96 8.20 -2.25
C MET A 59 3.55 8.13 -2.85
N ARG A 60 3.27 7.08 -3.60
CA ARG A 60 1.94 6.79 -4.18
C ARG A 60 0.98 6.14 -3.17
N CYS A 61 1.21 6.33 -1.88
CA CYS A 61 0.43 5.73 -0.79
C CYS A 61 0.30 6.70 0.38
N ALA A 62 -0.57 6.36 1.32
CA ALA A 62 -0.78 7.16 2.53
C ALA A 62 0.23 6.82 3.65
N GLY A 63 0.61 5.54 3.79
CA GLY A 63 1.61 5.10 4.74
C GLY A 63 3.02 5.59 4.37
N TYR A 64 3.84 5.89 5.36
CA TYR A 64 5.22 6.37 5.18
C TYR A 64 6.22 5.69 6.13
N ASP A 65 5.82 4.63 6.78
CA ASP A 65 6.62 3.81 7.69
C ASP A 65 7.83 3.14 7.03
N ARG A 66 7.82 3.08 5.69
CA ARG A 66 8.92 2.55 4.87
C ARG A 66 9.98 3.59 4.50
N VAL A 67 9.83 4.85 4.95
CA VAL A 67 10.77 5.94 4.67
C VAL A 67 11.36 6.46 5.97
N ASP A 68 12.68 6.48 6.06
CA ASP A 68 13.40 7.10 7.18
C ASP A 68 13.38 8.64 7.00
N LEU A 69 12.40 9.27 7.66
CA LEU A 69 12.22 10.73 7.59
C LEU A 69 13.39 11.51 8.23
N ASP A 70 14.06 10.93 9.21
CA ASP A 70 15.20 11.59 9.85
C ASP A 70 16.43 11.55 8.94
N ALA A 71 16.67 10.46 8.25
CA ALA A 71 17.66 10.40 7.19
C ALA A 71 17.35 11.39 6.06
N CYS A 72 16.11 11.43 5.59
CA CYS A 72 15.68 12.40 4.58
C CYS A 72 15.94 13.85 5.01
N ARG A 73 15.62 14.18 6.27
CA ARG A 73 15.88 15.53 6.83
C ARG A 73 17.37 15.84 6.86
N ARG A 74 18.22 14.92 7.34
CA ARG A 74 19.67 15.10 7.39
C ARG A 74 20.29 15.32 6.00
N ARG A 75 19.74 14.61 4.99
CA ARG A 75 20.27 14.62 3.62
C ARG A 75 19.60 15.67 2.72
N GLY A 76 18.66 16.45 3.24
CA GLY A 76 17.94 17.45 2.46
C GLY A 76 17.06 16.88 1.35
N VAL A 77 16.52 15.67 1.57
CA VAL A 77 15.58 15.00 0.66
C VAL A 77 14.17 15.29 1.10
N ALA A 78 13.37 15.94 0.26
CA ALA A 78 11.97 16.22 0.53
C ALA A 78 11.12 14.96 0.30
N VAL A 79 10.09 14.76 1.14
CA VAL A 79 9.17 13.63 1.03
C VAL A 79 7.73 14.15 0.91
N ALA A 80 7.00 13.67 -0.08
CA ALA A 80 5.56 13.89 -0.19
C ALA A 80 4.82 12.56 -0.29
N ARG A 81 3.57 12.54 0.20
CA ARG A 81 2.70 11.36 0.16
C ARG A 81 1.27 11.75 -0.19
N VAL A 82 0.43 10.79 -0.48
CA VAL A 82 -1.02 10.98 -0.61
C VAL A 82 -1.65 10.78 0.77
N PRO A 83 -2.06 11.86 1.47
CA PRO A 83 -2.47 11.77 2.89
C PRO A 83 -3.77 11.00 3.12
N ALA A 84 -4.65 10.99 2.12
CA ALA A 84 -5.89 10.19 2.13
C ALA A 84 -6.41 10.10 0.69
N TYR A 85 -6.74 8.90 0.22
CA TYR A 85 -7.31 8.72 -1.12
C TYR A 85 -8.67 8.01 -1.13
N SER A 86 -8.93 7.03 -0.26
CA SER A 86 -10.24 6.40 -0.13
C SER A 86 -10.38 5.65 1.19
N PRO A 87 -10.61 6.34 2.32
CA PRO A 87 -10.82 5.67 3.61
C PRO A 87 -12.05 4.76 3.59
N TYR A 88 -13.07 5.12 2.85
CA TYR A 88 -14.31 4.33 2.72
C TYR A 88 -14.07 2.98 2.06
N ALA A 89 -13.27 2.91 0.99
CA ALA A 89 -12.97 1.64 0.32
C ALA A 89 -12.32 0.62 1.27
N ILE A 90 -11.45 1.09 2.18
CA ILE A 90 -10.79 0.22 3.16
C ILE A 90 -11.80 -0.24 4.22
N ALA A 91 -12.65 0.67 4.71
CA ALA A 91 -13.69 0.35 5.69
C ALA A 91 -14.73 -0.65 5.12
N GLU A 92 -15.21 -0.39 3.92
CA GLU A 92 -16.15 -1.27 3.20
C GLU A 92 -15.54 -2.65 2.95
N HIS A 93 -14.27 -2.71 2.54
CA HIS A 93 -13.57 -3.99 2.34
C HIS A 93 -13.45 -4.77 3.66
N ALA A 94 -13.16 -4.10 4.77
CA ALA A 94 -13.10 -4.75 6.09
C ALA A 94 -14.46 -5.37 6.47
N ILE A 95 -15.56 -4.63 6.26
CA ILE A 95 -16.92 -5.13 6.49
C ILE A 95 -17.24 -6.31 5.57
N ALA A 96 -16.91 -6.19 4.28
CA ALA A 96 -17.11 -7.25 3.30
C ALA A 96 -16.37 -8.55 3.71
N MET A 97 -15.13 -8.42 4.17
CA MET A 97 -14.34 -9.56 4.65
C MET A 97 -14.94 -10.19 5.91
N MET A 98 -15.41 -9.39 6.87
CA MET A 98 -16.10 -9.90 8.07
C MET A 98 -17.35 -10.71 7.70
N LEU A 99 -18.18 -10.19 6.80
CA LEU A 99 -19.37 -10.90 6.33
C LEU A 99 -19.02 -12.15 5.53
N ALA A 100 -18.04 -12.08 4.65
CA ALA A 100 -17.59 -13.22 3.85
C ALA A 100 -17.06 -14.36 4.71
N LEU A 101 -16.28 -14.05 5.74
CA LEU A 101 -15.76 -15.03 6.70
C LEU A 101 -16.88 -15.63 7.54
N ASN A 102 -17.76 -14.80 8.12
CA ASN A 102 -18.86 -15.25 8.94
C ASN A 102 -19.83 -16.17 8.15
N ARG A 103 -20.15 -15.78 6.92
CA ARG A 103 -21.10 -16.54 6.08
C ARG A 103 -20.41 -17.61 5.22
N GLN A 104 -19.12 -17.88 5.42
CA GLN A 104 -18.36 -18.93 4.72
C GLN A 104 -18.45 -18.83 3.18
N LEU A 105 -18.50 -17.60 2.62
CA LEU A 105 -18.80 -17.39 1.19
C LEU A 105 -17.81 -18.09 0.28
N MET A 106 -16.51 -18.01 0.56
CA MET A 106 -15.47 -18.65 -0.27
C MET A 106 -15.60 -20.16 -0.27
N LYS A 107 -15.87 -20.75 0.90
CA LYS A 107 -16.07 -22.20 1.03
C LYS A 107 -17.34 -22.66 0.33
N GLY A 108 -18.43 -21.91 0.46
CA GLY A 108 -19.69 -22.17 -0.24
C GLY A 108 -19.51 -22.11 -1.75
N HIS A 109 -18.85 -21.06 -2.25
CA HIS A 109 -18.57 -20.88 -3.68
C HIS A 109 -17.72 -22.04 -4.23
N ALA A 110 -16.62 -22.40 -3.58
CA ALA A 110 -15.75 -23.49 -4.01
C ALA A 110 -16.51 -24.85 -4.09
N ARG A 111 -17.40 -25.11 -3.12
CA ARG A 111 -18.25 -26.33 -3.15
C ARG A 111 -19.19 -26.33 -4.33
N VAL A 112 -19.88 -25.23 -4.61
CA VAL A 112 -20.79 -25.14 -5.75
C VAL A 112 -20.09 -25.41 -7.07
N LEU A 113 -18.88 -24.86 -7.26
CA LEU A 113 -18.05 -25.15 -8.45
C LEU A 113 -17.70 -26.64 -8.59
N GLN A 114 -17.63 -27.38 -7.48
CA GLN A 114 -17.37 -28.81 -7.44
C GLN A 114 -18.65 -29.67 -7.49
N GLY A 115 -19.83 -29.07 -7.70
CA GLY A 115 -21.11 -29.75 -7.67
C GLY A 115 -21.54 -30.25 -6.27
N ASN A 116 -20.90 -29.74 -5.19
CA ASN A 116 -21.21 -30.11 -3.83
C ASN A 116 -22.15 -29.07 -3.18
N TYR A 117 -23.39 -29.42 -2.99
CA TYR A 117 -24.43 -28.54 -2.40
C TYR A 117 -24.68 -28.78 -0.91
N SER A 118 -23.82 -29.53 -0.23
CA SER A 118 -23.94 -29.77 1.21
C SER A 118 -23.77 -28.50 2.01
N LEU A 119 -24.68 -28.24 2.94
CA LEU A 119 -24.65 -27.09 3.86
C LEU A 119 -23.77 -27.34 5.11
N SER A 120 -23.28 -28.57 5.29
CA SER A 120 -22.46 -28.91 6.46
C SER A 120 -21.23 -28.03 6.59
N GLY A 121 -21.08 -27.38 7.76
CA GLY A 121 -19.95 -26.47 8.06
C GLY A 121 -19.94 -25.15 7.27
N LEU A 122 -21.13 -24.71 6.76
CA LEU A 122 -21.34 -23.38 6.17
C LEU A 122 -22.17 -22.46 7.08
N VAL A 123 -22.53 -22.94 8.28
CA VAL A 123 -23.32 -22.16 9.23
C VAL A 123 -22.47 -21.08 9.84
N GLY A 124 -22.90 -19.82 9.72
CA GLY A 124 -22.37 -18.67 10.43
C GLY A 124 -23.25 -18.29 11.60
N PHE A 125 -23.11 -17.08 12.10
CA PHE A 125 -23.96 -16.51 13.14
C PHE A 125 -24.57 -15.18 12.69
N ASP A 126 -25.68 -14.77 13.29
CA ASP A 126 -26.27 -13.47 13.03
C ASP A 126 -25.44 -12.37 13.72
N MET A 127 -25.00 -11.39 12.95
CA MET A 127 -24.26 -10.24 13.49
C MET A 127 -25.22 -9.25 14.19
N HIS A 128 -26.52 -9.38 13.97
CA HIS A 128 -27.52 -8.59 14.65
C HIS A 128 -27.40 -8.72 16.18
N GLY A 129 -27.39 -7.59 16.88
CA GLY A 129 -27.24 -7.54 18.33
C GLY A 129 -25.85 -7.87 18.86
N LYS A 130 -24.85 -8.10 18.00
CA LYS A 130 -23.47 -8.30 18.41
C LYS A 130 -22.73 -6.98 18.55
N THR A 131 -21.70 -6.98 19.39
CA THR A 131 -20.82 -5.84 19.61
C THR A 131 -19.54 -6.02 18.81
N VAL A 132 -19.12 -4.98 18.09
CA VAL A 132 -17.84 -4.93 17.37
C VAL A 132 -16.96 -3.91 18.08
N GLY A 133 -15.72 -4.31 18.39
CA GLY A 133 -14.69 -3.41 18.89
C GLY A 133 -13.84 -2.88 17.74
N VAL A 134 -13.64 -1.55 17.69
CA VAL A 134 -12.76 -0.91 16.71
C VAL A 134 -11.56 -0.33 17.42
N ILE A 135 -10.35 -0.76 17.05
CA ILE A 135 -9.09 -0.22 17.52
C ILE A 135 -8.54 0.73 16.45
N GLY A 136 -8.46 2.01 16.79
CA GLY A 136 -8.10 3.07 15.84
C GLY A 136 -9.35 3.71 15.20
N THR A 137 -9.77 4.84 15.75
CA THR A 137 -10.98 5.59 15.34
C THR A 137 -10.61 6.80 14.46
N GLY A 138 -9.68 6.62 13.54
CA GLY A 138 -9.32 7.60 12.51
C GLY A 138 -10.35 7.64 11.37
N LYS A 139 -9.91 8.13 10.19
CA LYS A 139 -10.79 8.28 9.01
C LYS A 139 -11.40 6.95 8.50
N ILE A 140 -10.72 5.83 8.77
CA ILE A 140 -11.16 4.49 8.34
C ILE A 140 -12.06 3.85 9.41
N GLY A 141 -11.74 4.03 10.71
CA GLY A 141 -12.41 3.32 11.80
C GLY A 141 -13.68 3.99 12.35
N ARG A 142 -14.10 5.11 11.78
CA ARG A 142 -15.32 5.83 12.18
C ARG A 142 -16.35 5.96 11.05
#